data_338eee1d455d78af29bf2358dc52a88c
#
_entry.id   338eee1d455d78af29bf2358dc52a88c
#
_cell.length_a   1.000
_cell.length_b   1.000
_cell.length_c   1.000
_cell.angle_alpha   90.00
_cell.angle_beta   90.00
_cell.angle_gamma   90.00
#
_symmetry.space_group_name_H-M   'P 1'
#
loop_
_entity.id
_entity.type
_entity.pdbx_description
1 polymer ?
#
loop_
_entity_poly.entity_id
_entity_poly.type
_entity_poly.pdbx_seq_one_letter_code
_entity_poly.pdbx_strand_id
1 'polypeptide(L)'
;TVNKLCRQVSWMRSCQTMLGFIYAIAPLKIVYRMYRRRPEYKVSYDEFLEILKQVPENDNMCIVRGDKMIFKTVLQENLYERIEEYQGDREFYMPSPEEVLDYAKHGYPSEDPAYKKLENFLSEELHQNTVQVAELMYIVFKEFSMDGMLSDIMEEFNNRNVVFDSEKQTEEFAAIMMNVNNNTRTVSYTHLRA
;
A
#
# COMPACT_ATOMS: atom_id res chain seq x y z
N THR A 1 -2.64 -21.57 22.63
CA THR A 1 -1.30 -21.56 21.98
C THR A 1 -1.42 -21.52 20.45
N VAL A 2 -2.14 -22.44 19.79
CA VAL A 2 -2.39 -22.39 18.34
C VAL A 2 -3.06 -21.07 17.94
N ASN A 3 -4.05 -20.62 18.66
CA ASN A 3 -4.77 -19.37 18.40
C ASN A 3 -3.85 -18.11 18.49
N LYS A 4 -2.85 -18.10 19.39
CA LYS A 4 -1.88 -17.01 19.49
C LYS A 4 -0.99 -16.96 18.24
N LEU A 5 -0.43 -18.08 17.82
CA LEU A 5 0.43 -18.16 16.63
C LEU A 5 -0.35 -17.75 15.36
N CYS A 6 -1.58 -18.22 15.18
CA CYS A 6 -2.42 -17.83 14.05
C CYS A 6 -2.63 -16.30 13.98
N ARG A 7 -2.87 -15.65 15.12
CA ARG A 7 -3.01 -14.19 15.20
C ARG A 7 -1.70 -13.47 14.87
N GLN A 8 -0.57 -14.00 15.36
CA GLN A 8 0.76 -13.45 15.10
C GLN A 8 1.12 -13.55 13.61
N VAL A 9 0.83 -14.69 12.97
CA VAL A 9 1.03 -14.90 11.52
C VAL A 9 0.11 -13.98 10.71
N SER A 10 -1.16 -13.86 11.10
CA SER A 10 -2.10 -12.94 10.44
C SER A 10 -1.62 -11.48 10.51
N TRP A 11 -1.13 -11.04 11.67
CA TRP A 11 -0.55 -9.71 11.82
C TRP A 11 0.74 -9.53 10.99
N MET A 12 1.59 -10.56 10.93
CA MET A 12 2.79 -10.54 10.08
C MET A 12 2.41 -10.34 8.60
N ARG A 13 1.37 -11.02 8.12
CA ARG A 13 0.85 -10.84 6.74
C ARG A 13 0.36 -9.41 6.50
N SER A 14 -0.34 -8.82 7.46
CA SER A 14 -0.75 -7.41 7.37
C SER A 14 0.46 -6.47 7.29
N CYS A 15 1.52 -6.72 8.08
CA CYS A 15 2.77 -5.96 7.99
C CYS A 15 3.47 -6.13 6.64
N GLN A 16 3.46 -7.33 6.06
CA GLN A 16 4.03 -7.58 4.73
C GLN A 16 3.24 -6.88 3.63
N THR A 17 1.91 -6.88 3.72
CA THR A 17 1.05 -6.14 2.80
C THR A 17 1.36 -4.65 2.86
N MET A 18 1.41 -4.07 4.06
CA MET A 18 1.75 -2.68 4.27
C MET A 18 3.16 -2.36 3.71
N LEU A 19 4.14 -3.23 3.94
CA LEU A 19 5.49 -3.08 3.39
C LEU A 19 5.45 -2.96 1.86
N GLY A 20 4.68 -3.83 1.19
CA GLY A 20 4.54 -3.80 -0.26
C GLY A 20 4.00 -2.46 -0.78
N PHE A 21 3.08 -1.85 -0.04
CA PHE A 21 2.43 -0.60 -0.46
C PHE A 21 3.24 0.66 -0.16
N ILE A 22 4.02 0.69 0.93
CA ILE A 22 4.67 1.93 1.36
C ILE A 22 6.21 1.92 1.22
N TYR A 23 6.83 0.75 1.20
CA TYR A 23 8.30 0.65 1.11
C TYR A 23 8.78 -0.14 -0.10
N ALA A 24 8.05 -1.16 -0.49
CA ALA A 24 8.46 -2.18 -1.47
C ALA A 24 9.72 -2.97 -1.06
N ILE A 25 10.73 -2.32 -0.49
CA ILE A 25 11.95 -2.90 0.09
C ILE A 25 12.18 -2.26 1.46
N ALA A 26 12.43 -3.06 2.50
CA ALA A 26 12.79 -2.52 3.80
C ALA A 26 13.73 -3.46 4.57
N PRO A 27 14.63 -2.92 5.41
CA PRO A 27 15.38 -3.72 6.37
C PRO A 27 14.44 -4.52 7.28
N LEU A 28 14.78 -5.76 7.60
CA LEU A 28 14.01 -6.60 8.53
C LEU A 28 13.76 -5.93 9.88
N LYS A 29 14.72 -5.11 10.35
CA LYS A 29 14.57 -4.31 11.58
C LYS A 29 13.43 -3.29 11.51
N ILE A 30 13.15 -2.74 10.33
CA ILE A 30 12.01 -1.82 10.13
C ILE A 30 10.71 -2.59 10.21
N VAL A 31 10.62 -3.76 9.55
CA VAL A 31 9.44 -4.63 9.63
C VAL A 31 9.21 -5.12 11.06
N TYR A 32 10.28 -5.47 11.78
CA TYR A 32 10.22 -5.83 13.19
C TYR A 32 9.67 -4.69 14.06
N ARG A 33 10.12 -3.46 13.83
CA ARG A 33 9.58 -2.27 14.53
C ARG A 33 8.09 -2.08 14.23
N MET A 34 7.66 -2.24 12.98
CA MET A 34 6.26 -2.19 12.57
C MET A 34 5.44 -3.29 13.27
N TYR A 35 5.92 -4.53 13.24
CA TYR A 35 5.28 -5.67 13.87
C TYR A 35 5.01 -5.43 15.37
N ARG A 36 5.98 -4.90 16.10
CA ARG A 36 5.90 -4.61 17.54
C ARG A 36 5.05 -3.40 17.91
N ARG A 37 4.52 -2.66 16.95
CA ARG A 37 3.63 -1.52 17.24
C ARG A 37 2.35 -1.96 17.96
N ARG A 38 1.91 -3.20 17.78
CA ARG A 38 0.82 -3.78 18.56
C ARG A 38 1.34 -4.30 19.89
N PRO A 39 0.82 -3.79 21.03
CA PRO A 39 1.32 -4.16 22.38
C PRO A 39 1.27 -5.67 22.67
N GLU A 40 0.27 -6.36 22.15
CA GLU A 40 0.09 -7.80 22.31
C GLU A 40 1.13 -8.65 21.53
N TYR A 41 1.92 -8.04 20.64
CA TYR A 41 2.93 -8.71 19.82
C TYR A 41 4.35 -8.19 20.09
N LYS A 42 4.63 -7.81 21.33
CA LYS A 42 5.98 -7.46 21.77
C LYS A 42 6.81 -8.73 21.96
N VAL A 43 7.41 -9.18 20.87
CA VAL A 43 8.29 -10.35 20.82
C VAL A 43 9.74 -9.93 20.68
N SER A 44 10.69 -10.84 20.95
CA SER A 44 12.11 -10.66 20.61
C SER A 44 12.32 -10.69 19.09
N TYR A 45 13.49 -10.26 18.63
CA TYR A 45 13.81 -10.32 17.19
C TYR A 45 13.87 -11.76 16.66
N ASP A 46 14.40 -12.68 17.46
CA ASP A 46 14.47 -14.10 17.10
C ASP A 46 13.08 -14.72 17.00
N GLU A 47 12.19 -14.42 17.96
CA GLU A 47 10.78 -14.85 17.88
C GLU A 47 10.06 -14.27 16.66
N PHE A 48 10.33 -13.01 16.32
CA PHE A 48 9.81 -12.39 15.09
C PHE A 48 10.25 -13.15 13.83
N LEU A 49 11.53 -13.53 13.75
CA LEU A 49 12.04 -14.33 12.62
C LEU A 49 11.39 -15.72 12.56
N GLU A 50 11.15 -16.35 13.70
CA GLU A 50 10.44 -17.64 13.75
C GLU A 50 8.96 -17.50 13.32
N ILE A 51 8.28 -16.43 13.71
CA ILE A 51 6.91 -16.14 13.26
C ILE A 51 6.88 -15.88 11.73
N LEU A 52 7.87 -15.15 11.22
CA LEU A 52 8.00 -14.87 9.79
C LEU A 52 8.09 -16.16 8.96
N LYS A 53 8.83 -17.17 9.44
CA LYS A 53 8.94 -18.49 8.81
C LYS A 53 7.63 -19.28 8.79
N GLN A 54 6.65 -18.93 9.66
CA GLN A 54 5.35 -19.59 9.72
C GLN A 54 4.34 -19.02 8.71
N VAL A 55 4.65 -17.92 8.02
CA VAL A 55 3.80 -17.40 6.96
C VAL A 55 3.81 -18.40 5.80
N PRO A 56 2.64 -18.94 5.38
CA PRO A 56 2.58 -19.91 4.29
C PRO A 56 3.19 -19.35 2.99
N GLU A 57 3.96 -20.15 2.28
CA GLU A 57 4.69 -19.71 1.08
C GLU A 57 3.77 -19.13 0.00
N ASN A 58 2.60 -19.73 -0.19
CA ASN A 58 1.60 -19.25 -1.15
C ASN A 58 0.95 -17.91 -0.76
N ASP A 59 0.93 -17.60 0.53
CA ASP A 59 0.38 -16.34 1.07
C ASP A 59 1.47 -15.29 1.30
N ASN A 60 2.72 -15.66 1.12
CA ASN A 60 3.84 -14.77 1.40
C ASN A 60 4.11 -13.88 0.19
N MET A 61 3.72 -12.61 0.30
CA MET A 61 3.93 -11.61 -0.75
C MET A 61 5.35 -11.06 -0.79
N CYS A 62 6.16 -11.39 0.21
CA CYS A 62 7.52 -10.90 0.36
C CYS A 62 8.52 -12.05 0.36
N ILE A 63 9.77 -11.73 0.02
CA ILE A 63 10.93 -12.60 0.23
C ILE A 63 11.95 -11.90 1.11
N VAL A 64 12.78 -12.70 1.78
CA VAL A 64 13.90 -12.21 2.57
C VAL A 64 15.20 -12.49 1.82
N ARG A 65 16.00 -11.44 1.62
CA ARG A 65 17.36 -11.53 1.07
C ARG A 65 18.32 -10.77 1.98
N GLY A 66 19.23 -11.48 2.63
CA GLY A 66 20.11 -10.91 3.64
C GLY A 66 19.31 -10.36 4.81
N ASP A 67 19.48 -9.08 5.09
CA ASP A 67 18.78 -8.34 6.15
C ASP A 67 17.57 -7.53 5.64
N LYS A 68 17.14 -7.75 4.39
CA LYS A 68 16.04 -7.02 3.76
C LYS A 68 14.85 -7.93 3.47
N MET A 69 13.65 -7.35 3.64
CA MET A 69 12.40 -7.91 3.14
C MET A 69 12.00 -7.16 1.87
N ILE A 70 11.67 -7.90 0.83
CA ILE A 70 11.42 -7.39 -0.53
C ILE A 70 10.06 -7.88 -0.97
N PHE A 71 9.20 -6.97 -1.42
CA PHE A 71 7.92 -7.31 -2.03
C PHE A 71 8.17 -8.02 -3.37
N LYS A 72 7.55 -9.18 -3.60
CA LYS A 72 7.86 -10.05 -4.76
C LYS A 72 7.74 -9.34 -6.10
N THR A 73 6.76 -8.44 -6.25
CA THR A 73 6.54 -7.66 -7.47
C THR A 73 7.76 -6.83 -7.86
N VAL A 74 8.52 -6.33 -6.89
CA VAL A 74 9.76 -5.57 -7.13
C VAL A 74 10.77 -6.36 -7.96
N LEU A 75 10.89 -7.66 -7.68
CA LEU A 75 11.81 -8.54 -8.39
C LEU A 75 11.23 -9.00 -9.73
N GLN A 76 9.93 -9.25 -9.80
CA GLN A 76 9.23 -9.65 -11.01
C GLN A 76 9.29 -8.55 -12.09
N GLU A 77 9.20 -7.29 -11.67
CA GLU A 77 9.23 -6.11 -12.55
C GLU A 77 10.63 -5.48 -12.68
N ASN A 78 11.68 -6.11 -12.11
CA ASN A 78 13.06 -5.61 -12.12
C ASN A 78 13.22 -4.18 -11.56
N LEU A 79 12.48 -3.85 -10.51
CA LEU A 79 12.44 -2.51 -9.90
C LEU A 79 13.44 -2.34 -8.74
N TYR A 80 14.18 -3.38 -8.35
CA TYR A 80 14.97 -3.41 -7.12
C TYR A 80 15.98 -2.26 -7.04
N GLU A 81 16.85 -2.13 -8.04
CA GLU A 81 17.90 -1.11 -8.07
C GLU A 81 17.31 0.30 -8.08
N ARG A 82 16.27 0.50 -8.86
CA ARG A 82 15.57 1.79 -8.95
C ARG A 82 14.98 2.21 -7.62
N ILE A 83 14.32 1.29 -6.91
CA ILE A 83 13.71 1.57 -5.61
C ILE A 83 14.79 1.83 -4.54
N GLU A 84 15.87 1.04 -4.51
CA GLU A 84 16.98 1.29 -3.58
C GLU A 84 17.63 2.65 -3.80
N GLU A 85 17.87 3.04 -5.05
CA GLU A 85 18.42 4.34 -5.40
C GLU A 85 17.51 5.49 -4.93
N TYR A 86 16.19 5.36 -5.14
CA TYR A 86 15.23 6.36 -4.70
C TYR A 86 15.06 6.43 -3.18
N GLN A 87 15.12 5.30 -2.49
CA GLN A 87 15.03 5.27 -1.03
C GLN A 87 16.25 5.94 -0.39
N GLY A 88 17.47 5.63 -0.89
CA GLY A 88 18.71 6.19 -0.37
C GLY A 88 18.80 6.09 1.16
N ASP A 89 19.24 7.16 1.81
CA ASP A 89 19.38 7.25 3.29
C ASP A 89 18.13 7.81 3.99
N ARG A 90 16.97 7.82 3.34
CA ARG A 90 15.75 8.39 3.92
C ARG A 90 15.22 7.55 5.06
N GLU A 91 14.65 8.22 6.07
CA GLU A 91 14.00 7.55 7.18
C GLU A 91 12.73 6.82 6.71
N PHE A 92 12.54 5.59 7.19
CA PHE A 92 11.33 4.84 6.95
C PHE A 92 10.18 5.37 7.80
N TYR A 93 9.08 5.75 7.16
CA TYR A 93 7.84 6.05 7.85
C TYR A 93 7.38 4.84 8.68
N MET A 94 6.89 5.09 9.89
CA MET A 94 6.39 4.01 10.75
C MET A 94 4.87 4.12 10.91
N PRO A 95 4.08 3.28 10.20
CA PRO A 95 2.63 3.32 10.25
C PRO A 95 2.09 2.95 11.63
N SER A 96 0.90 3.45 11.97
CA SER A 96 0.16 2.97 13.12
C SER A 96 -0.41 1.56 12.86
N PRO A 97 -0.76 0.79 13.92
CA PRO A 97 -1.44 -0.49 13.74
C PRO A 97 -2.74 -0.39 12.95
N GLU A 98 -3.48 0.70 13.12
CA GLU A 98 -4.74 0.99 12.42
C GLU A 98 -4.49 1.19 10.92
N GLU A 99 -3.45 1.95 10.54
CA GLU A 99 -3.03 2.11 9.16
C GLU A 99 -2.64 0.77 8.53
N VAL A 100 -1.86 -0.07 9.25
CA VAL A 100 -1.48 -1.39 8.76
C VAL A 100 -2.70 -2.25 8.45
N LEU A 101 -3.71 -2.24 9.32
CA LEU A 101 -4.95 -2.99 9.12
C LEU A 101 -5.80 -2.42 7.98
N ASP A 102 -5.85 -1.10 7.84
CA ASP A 102 -6.56 -0.43 6.77
C ASP A 102 -6.00 -0.82 5.40
N TYR A 103 -4.68 -0.68 5.22
CA TYR A 103 -4.01 -1.11 3.99
C TYR A 103 -4.13 -2.62 3.72
N ALA A 104 -4.06 -3.45 4.76
CA ALA A 104 -4.22 -4.89 4.60
C ALA A 104 -5.63 -5.29 4.14
N LYS A 105 -6.64 -4.49 4.50
CA LYS A 105 -8.03 -4.74 4.15
C LYS A 105 -8.42 -4.15 2.79
N HIS A 106 -8.00 -2.92 2.51
CA HIS A 106 -8.51 -2.16 1.36
C HIS A 106 -7.48 -2.01 0.23
N GLY A 107 -6.16 -2.13 0.51
CA GLY A 107 -5.09 -1.92 -0.46
C GLY A 107 -4.76 -0.44 -0.72
N TYR A 108 -5.37 0.48 0.02
CA TYR A 108 -5.17 1.93 -0.03
C TYR A 108 -5.56 2.56 1.32
N PRO A 109 -5.18 3.82 1.61
CA PRO A 109 -5.53 4.48 2.87
C PRO A 109 -7.00 4.93 2.87
N SER A 110 -7.92 4.01 3.18
CA SER A 110 -9.37 4.23 3.06
C SER A 110 -9.90 5.28 4.03
N GLU A 111 -9.21 5.52 5.13
CA GLU A 111 -9.57 6.52 6.14
C GLU A 111 -9.09 7.94 5.79
N ASP A 112 -8.21 8.09 4.79
CA ASP A 112 -7.73 9.40 4.35
C ASP A 112 -8.86 10.20 3.67
N PRO A 113 -9.08 11.48 4.05
CA PRO A 113 -10.16 12.31 3.49
C PRO A 113 -10.10 12.49 1.98
N ALA A 114 -8.90 12.54 1.37
CA ALA A 114 -8.75 12.65 -0.08
C ALA A 114 -9.24 11.37 -0.78
N TYR A 115 -8.90 10.21 -0.23
CA TYR A 115 -9.36 8.91 -0.74
C TYR A 115 -10.86 8.71 -0.53
N LYS A 116 -11.42 9.10 0.62
CA LYS A 116 -12.88 9.08 0.85
C LYS A 116 -13.63 9.95 -0.17
N LYS A 117 -13.09 11.13 -0.50
CA LYS A 117 -13.70 12.00 -1.51
C LYS A 117 -13.67 11.34 -2.90
N LEU A 118 -12.57 10.67 -3.26
CA LEU A 118 -12.49 9.92 -4.51
C LEU A 118 -13.48 8.76 -4.53
N GLU A 119 -13.56 7.97 -3.47
CA GLU A 119 -14.50 6.85 -3.37
C GLU A 119 -15.96 7.30 -3.55
N ASN A 120 -16.35 8.38 -2.89
CA ASN A 120 -17.68 8.97 -3.04
C ASN A 120 -17.92 9.46 -4.48
N PHE A 121 -16.94 10.12 -5.08
CA PHE A 121 -17.07 10.58 -6.46
C PHE A 121 -17.25 9.42 -7.45
N LEU A 122 -16.49 8.34 -7.31
CA LEU A 122 -16.63 7.16 -8.15
C LEU A 122 -17.99 6.47 -8.00
N SER A 123 -18.51 6.40 -6.77
CA SER A 123 -19.80 5.75 -6.50
C SER A 123 -21.01 6.61 -6.83
N GLU A 124 -20.99 7.88 -6.44
CA GLU A 124 -22.16 8.77 -6.51
C GLU A 124 -22.25 9.52 -7.84
N GLU A 125 -21.11 10.04 -8.35
CA GLU A 125 -21.08 10.85 -9.57
C GLU A 125 -20.83 10.00 -10.84
N LEU A 126 -19.94 8.98 -10.74
CA LEU A 126 -19.67 8.08 -11.87
C LEU A 126 -20.48 6.78 -11.83
N HIS A 127 -21.34 6.60 -10.83
CA HIS A 127 -22.27 5.48 -10.66
C HIS A 127 -21.60 4.09 -10.75
N GLN A 128 -20.34 4.00 -10.30
CA GLN A 128 -19.64 2.73 -10.27
C GLN A 128 -20.15 1.86 -9.12
N ASN A 129 -20.29 0.56 -9.34
CA ASN A 129 -20.65 -0.37 -8.28
C ASN A 129 -19.48 -0.61 -7.31
N THR A 130 -19.75 -1.20 -6.16
CA THR A 130 -18.77 -1.40 -5.08
C THR A 130 -17.50 -2.13 -5.53
N VAL A 131 -17.62 -3.12 -6.44
CA VAL A 131 -16.46 -3.88 -6.95
C VAL A 131 -15.60 -3.00 -7.86
N GLN A 132 -16.25 -2.25 -8.76
CA GLN A 132 -15.56 -1.32 -9.65
C GLN A 132 -14.89 -0.20 -8.86
N VAL A 133 -15.57 0.38 -7.85
CA VAL A 133 -14.98 1.39 -6.97
C VAL A 133 -13.71 0.86 -6.31
N ALA A 134 -13.76 -0.33 -5.69
CA ALA A 134 -12.59 -0.92 -5.04
C ALA A 134 -11.41 -1.14 -6.02
N GLU A 135 -11.70 -1.60 -7.24
CA GLU A 135 -10.69 -1.78 -8.29
C GLU A 135 -10.07 -0.45 -8.72
N LEU A 136 -10.89 0.57 -8.98
CA LEU A 136 -10.43 1.89 -9.42
C LEU A 136 -9.61 2.59 -8.32
N MET A 137 -10.05 2.50 -7.06
CA MET A 137 -9.33 3.02 -5.90
C MET A 137 -7.93 2.40 -5.78
N TYR A 138 -7.83 1.07 -5.95
CA TYR A 138 -6.55 0.37 -5.94
C TYR A 138 -5.63 0.82 -7.08
N ILE A 139 -6.17 0.98 -8.31
CA ILE A 139 -5.42 1.46 -9.47
C ILE A 139 -4.84 2.84 -9.18
N VAL A 140 -5.66 3.77 -8.71
CA VAL A 140 -5.23 5.14 -8.39
C VAL A 140 -4.11 5.12 -7.33
N PHE A 141 -4.32 4.35 -6.25
CA PHE A 141 -3.30 4.22 -5.21
C PHE A 141 -1.99 3.64 -5.76
N LYS A 142 -2.08 2.54 -6.51
CA LYS A 142 -0.92 1.87 -7.10
C LYS A 142 -0.12 2.82 -7.99
N GLU A 143 -0.77 3.50 -8.92
CA GLU A 143 -0.10 4.41 -9.85
C GLU A 143 0.58 5.56 -9.09
N PHE A 144 -0.11 6.25 -8.21
CA PHE A 144 0.49 7.36 -7.46
C PHE A 144 1.56 6.90 -6.45
N SER A 145 1.43 5.72 -5.85
CA SER A 145 2.45 5.17 -4.95
C SER A 145 3.76 4.84 -5.68
N MET A 146 3.69 4.52 -6.97
CA MET A 146 4.83 4.25 -7.85
C MET A 146 5.29 5.48 -8.67
N ASP A 147 4.84 6.68 -8.28
CA ASP A 147 5.16 7.93 -8.95
C ASP A 147 4.60 8.03 -10.38
N GLY A 148 3.52 7.28 -10.65
CA GLY A 148 2.81 7.26 -11.93
C GLY A 148 2.06 8.57 -12.21
N MET A 149 1.68 8.76 -13.46
CA MET A 149 1.03 9.98 -13.93
C MET A 149 -0.50 9.84 -13.98
N LEU A 150 -1.19 10.98 -13.88
CA LEU A 150 -2.64 11.01 -14.05
C LEU A 150 -3.09 10.46 -15.41
N SER A 151 -2.27 10.65 -16.47
CA SER A 151 -2.53 10.08 -17.81
C SER A 151 -2.64 8.56 -17.79
N ASP A 152 -1.80 7.88 -17.02
CA ASP A 152 -1.78 6.43 -16.90
C ASP A 152 -3.07 5.93 -16.21
N ILE A 153 -3.50 6.65 -15.17
CA ILE A 153 -4.77 6.37 -14.50
C ILE A 153 -5.95 6.59 -15.44
N MET A 154 -5.93 7.65 -16.23
CA MET A 154 -7.00 7.93 -17.21
C MET A 154 -7.07 6.85 -18.29
N GLU A 155 -5.94 6.32 -18.73
CA GLU A 155 -5.90 5.20 -19.67
C GLU A 155 -6.54 3.95 -19.05
N GLU A 156 -6.21 3.62 -17.80
CA GLU A 156 -6.81 2.51 -17.08
C GLU A 156 -8.32 2.68 -16.87
N PHE A 157 -8.78 3.90 -16.62
CA PHE A 157 -10.22 4.21 -16.50
C PHE A 157 -10.93 4.03 -17.85
N ASN A 158 -10.35 4.52 -18.94
CA ASN A 158 -10.87 4.35 -20.29
C ASN A 158 -10.97 2.86 -20.69
N ASN A 159 -9.94 2.06 -20.37
CA ASN A 159 -9.93 0.62 -20.62
C ASN A 159 -11.06 -0.13 -19.90
N ARG A 160 -11.58 0.45 -18.80
CA ARG A 160 -12.72 -0.07 -18.02
C ARG A 160 -14.04 0.58 -18.33
N ASN A 161 -14.10 1.37 -19.42
CA ASN A 161 -15.28 2.10 -19.87
C ASN A 161 -15.86 3.04 -18.80
N VAL A 162 -15.01 3.65 -17.97
CA VAL A 162 -15.41 4.72 -17.07
C VAL A 162 -15.61 5.98 -17.91
N VAL A 163 -16.84 6.51 -17.91
CA VAL A 163 -17.24 7.64 -18.73
C VAL A 163 -17.51 8.85 -17.85
N PHE A 164 -17.05 10.01 -18.28
CA PHE A 164 -17.38 11.31 -17.68
C PHE A 164 -18.45 11.99 -18.54
N ASP A 165 -19.57 12.36 -17.94
CA ASP A 165 -20.74 12.88 -18.65
C ASP A 165 -20.61 14.37 -19.01
N SER A 166 -19.67 15.09 -18.41
CA SER A 166 -19.49 16.53 -18.65
C SER A 166 -18.04 16.98 -18.38
N GLU A 167 -17.68 18.10 -18.98
CA GLU A 167 -16.40 18.78 -18.72
C GLU A 167 -16.26 19.15 -17.22
N LYS A 168 -17.33 19.63 -16.61
CA LYS A 168 -17.37 19.92 -15.17
C LYS A 168 -17.00 18.71 -14.31
N GLN A 169 -17.54 17.54 -14.63
CA GLN A 169 -17.25 16.30 -13.92
C GLN A 169 -15.78 15.90 -14.08
N THR A 170 -15.21 16.09 -15.30
CA THR A 170 -13.79 15.86 -15.57
C THR A 170 -12.88 16.82 -14.77
N GLU A 171 -13.24 18.09 -14.69
CA GLU A 171 -12.51 19.08 -13.90
C GLU A 171 -12.54 18.76 -12.40
N GLU A 172 -13.71 18.37 -11.88
CA GLU A 172 -13.87 17.96 -10.48
C GLU A 172 -13.03 16.72 -10.17
N PHE A 173 -13.06 15.72 -11.05
CA PHE A 173 -12.20 14.54 -10.94
C PHE A 173 -10.71 14.90 -10.91
N ALA A 174 -10.26 15.77 -11.82
CA ALA A 174 -8.87 16.21 -11.84
C ALA A 174 -8.45 16.88 -10.53
N ALA A 175 -9.30 17.74 -9.95
CA ALA A 175 -9.05 18.38 -8.65
C ALA A 175 -8.97 17.34 -7.50
N ILE A 176 -9.85 16.35 -7.50
CA ILE A 176 -9.81 15.25 -6.53
C ILE A 176 -8.50 14.46 -6.68
N MET A 177 -8.11 14.13 -7.91
CA MET A 177 -6.90 13.36 -8.19
C MET A 177 -5.62 14.10 -7.78
N MET A 178 -5.56 15.42 -7.96
CA MET A 178 -4.45 16.23 -7.45
C MET A 178 -4.34 16.12 -5.92
N ASN A 179 -5.47 16.19 -5.22
CA ASN A 179 -5.49 16.05 -3.76
C ASN A 179 -5.07 14.64 -3.31
N VAL A 180 -5.57 13.59 -3.97
CA VAL A 180 -5.17 12.21 -3.71
C VAL A 180 -3.67 12.03 -3.95
N ASN A 181 -3.13 12.52 -5.07
CA ASN A 181 -1.69 12.44 -5.35
C ASN A 181 -0.83 13.11 -4.27
N ASN A 182 -1.25 14.30 -3.81
CA ASN A 182 -0.53 15.03 -2.76
C ASN A 182 -0.55 14.29 -1.40
N ASN A 183 -1.57 13.45 -1.14
CA ASN A 183 -1.72 12.69 0.09
C ASN A 183 -1.23 11.23 -0.04
N THR A 184 -0.84 10.78 -1.23
CA THR A 184 -0.32 9.43 -1.44
C THR A 184 1.18 9.38 -1.12
N ARG A 185 1.56 8.42 -0.26
CA ARG A 185 2.96 8.10 -0.03
C ARG A 185 3.49 7.26 -1.18
N THR A 186 4.58 7.69 -1.77
CA THR A 186 5.24 6.91 -2.81
C THR A 186 6.23 5.93 -2.21
N VAL A 187 6.44 4.78 -2.83
CA VAL A 187 7.48 3.80 -2.41
C VAL A 187 8.90 4.38 -2.50
N SER A 188 9.08 5.43 -3.31
CA SER A 188 10.32 6.20 -3.43
C SER A 188 10.47 7.31 -2.40
N TYR A 189 9.38 7.67 -1.70
CA TYR A 189 9.37 8.72 -0.69
C TYR A 189 8.73 8.20 0.59
N THR A 190 9.49 8.13 1.66
CA THR A 190 9.01 7.72 2.98
C THR A 190 8.18 8.80 3.69
N HIS A 191 8.01 9.97 3.05
CA HIS A 191 7.24 11.09 3.55
C HIS A 191 6.14 11.49 2.55
N LEU A 192 5.05 12.08 3.07
CA LEU A 192 4.04 12.73 2.24
C LEU A 192 4.72 13.80 1.35
N ARG A 193 4.27 13.92 0.12
CA ARG A 193 4.65 15.07 -0.70
C ARG A 193 4.16 16.33 0.00
N ALA A 194 5.08 17.27 0.25
CA ALA A 194 4.78 18.55 0.85
C ALA A 194 3.98 19.45 -0.11
#